data_7d2a4196ea2128cef187b6c8fc68d7d9
#
_entry.id   7d2a4196ea2128cef187b6c8fc68d7d9
#
_cell.length_a   1.000
_cell.length_b   1.000
_cell.length_c   1.000
_cell.angle_alpha   90.00
_cell.angle_beta   90.00
_cell.angle_gamma   90.00
#
_symmetry.space_group_name_H-M   'P 1'
#
loop_
_entity.id
_entity.type
_entity.pdbx_description
1 polymer ?
#
loop_
_entity_poly.entity_id
_entity_poly.type
_entity_poly.pdbx_seq_one_letter_code
_entity_poly.pdbx_strand_id
1 'polypeptide(L)'
;LNDEFSIKGIHIVHAIIDGAVDAPDTLGKMLGPEAYEKLRKEVGLEKDGLILPEKIAESYLYLTKQHRSAWTHEIDFRAFSDQPWWNTATDNYNF
;
A
#
# COMPACT_ATOMS: atom_id res chain seq x y z
N LEU A 1 3.16 -17.70 13.48
CA LEU A 1 3.06 -16.55 14.38
C LEU A 1 1.63 -16.25 14.79
N ASN A 2 0.75 -16.14 13.78
CA ASN A 2 -0.62 -15.77 14.04
C ASN A 2 -1.34 -16.78 14.94
N ASP A 3 -1.13 -18.06 14.69
CA ASP A 3 -1.78 -19.12 15.49
C ASP A 3 -1.36 -19.08 16.95
N GLU A 4 -0.12 -18.76 17.24
CA GLU A 4 0.39 -18.68 18.59
C GLU A 4 -0.12 -17.46 19.34
N PHE A 5 -0.12 -16.30 18.67
CA PHE A 5 -0.40 -15.03 19.32
C PHE A 5 -1.88 -14.67 19.32
N SER A 6 -2.66 -15.16 18.37
CA SER A 6 -4.10 -14.92 18.36
C SER A 6 -4.77 -15.48 19.61
N ILE A 7 -4.34 -16.65 20.07
CA ILE A 7 -4.86 -17.26 21.29
C ILE A 7 -4.60 -16.37 22.51
N LYS A 8 -3.49 -15.63 22.48
CA LYS A 8 -3.11 -14.73 23.57
C LYS A 8 -3.75 -13.35 23.46
N GLY A 9 -4.61 -13.13 22.47
CA GLY A 9 -5.26 -11.85 22.25
C GLY A 9 -4.42 -10.84 21.49
N ILE A 10 -3.37 -11.28 20.80
CA ILE A 10 -2.50 -10.42 20.00
C ILE A 10 -2.92 -10.52 18.54
N HIS A 11 -3.25 -9.37 17.96
CA HIS A 11 -3.65 -9.28 16.56
C HIS A 11 -2.43 -9.06 15.67
N ILE A 12 -2.13 -10.04 14.83
CA ILE A 12 -1.02 -9.94 13.87
C ILE A 12 -1.59 -9.83 12.47
N VAL A 13 -1.15 -8.81 11.73
CA VAL A 13 -1.56 -8.57 10.35
C VAL A 13 -0.34 -8.58 9.45
N HIS A 14 -0.42 -9.33 8.37
CA HIS A 14 0.59 -9.30 7.31
C HIS A 14 0.15 -8.29 6.26
N ALA A 15 0.86 -7.17 6.15
CA ALA A 15 0.54 -6.14 5.18
C ALA A 15 1.44 -6.28 3.96
N ILE A 16 0.82 -6.38 2.79
CA ILE A 16 1.53 -6.46 1.51
C ILE A 16 1.41 -5.10 0.84
N ILE A 17 2.54 -4.48 0.55
CA ILE A 17 2.57 -3.19 -0.14
C ILE A 17 3.08 -3.43 -1.55
N ASP A 18 2.14 -3.50 -2.48
CA ASP A 18 2.39 -3.85 -3.86
C ASP A 18 2.29 -2.61 -4.74
N GLY A 19 3.37 -1.82 -4.74
CA GLY A 19 3.43 -0.60 -5.51
C GLY A 19 4.36 0.42 -4.90
N ALA A 20 4.57 1.52 -5.61
CA ALA A 20 5.45 2.59 -5.15
C ALA A 20 4.71 3.48 -4.15
N VAL A 21 5.35 3.70 -3.02
CA VAL A 21 4.82 4.59 -1.98
C VAL A 21 5.34 6.01 -2.22
N ASP A 22 4.44 6.98 -2.14
CA ASP A 22 4.81 8.40 -2.28
C ASP A 22 5.51 8.88 -1.02
N ALA A 23 6.79 8.54 -0.90
CA ALA A 23 7.59 8.87 0.26
C ALA A 23 8.92 9.52 -0.15
N PRO A 24 9.23 10.71 0.39
CA PRO A 24 10.48 11.41 0.03
C PRO A 24 11.73 10.65 0.48
N ASP A 25 11.64 9.89 1.57
CA ASP A 25 12.80 9.19 2.11
C ASP A 25 13.22 7.96 1.32
N THR A 26 12.35 7.44 0.47
CA THR A 26 12.63 6.29 -0.37
C THR A 26 12.61 6.67 -1.83
N LEU A 27 11.43 6.90 -2.37
CA LEU A 27 11.25 7.23 -3.79
C LEU A 27 11.93 8.55 -4.16
N GLY A 28 11.83 9.54 -3.28
CA GLY A 28 12.45 10.85 -3.52
C GLY A 28 13.96 10.79 -3.56
N LYS A 29 14.57 10.01 -2.68
CA LYS A 29 16.03 9.85 -2.67
C LYS A 29 16.54 9.05 -3.87
N MET A 30 15.76 8.08 -4.31
CA MET A 30 16.12 7.25 -5.45
C MET A 30 16.08 8.02 -6.76
N LEU A 31 15.09 8.88 -6.93
CA LEU A 31 14.86 9.59 -8.20
C LEU A 31 15.49 10.98 -8.26
N GLY A 32 15.71 11.63 -7.11
CA GLY A 32 16.10 13.02 -7.04
C GLY A 32 14.91 13.96 -7.04
N PRO A 33 15.10 15.23 -6.62
CA PRO A 33 13.97 16.13 -6.37
C PRO A 33 13.11 16.43 -7.61
N GLU A 34 13.72 16.67 -8.75
CA GLU A 34 12.95 17.04 -9.94
C GLU A 34 12.15 15.88 -10.50
N ALA A 35 12.77 14.70 -10.61
CA ALA A 35 12.10 13.52 -11.12
C ALA A 35 11.00 13.04 -10.17
N TYR A 36 11.23 13.17 -8.87
CA TYR A 36 10.25 12.80 -7.87
C TYR A 36 9.02 13.71 -7.92
N GLU A 37 9.21 15.02 -8.02
CA GLU A 37 8.09 15.96 -8.14
C GLU A 37 7.26 15.72 -9.39
N LYS A 38 7.92 15.44 -10.49
CA LYS A 38 7.24 15.13 -11.75
C LYS A 38 6.42 13.84 -11.60
N LEU A 39 6.99 12.81 -11.01
CA LEU A 39 6.30 11.56 -10.79
C LEU A 39 5.10 11.73 -9.87
N ARG A 40 5.27 12.47 -8.78
CA ARG A 40 4.17 12.75 -7.85
C ARG A 40 3.01 13.42 -8.56
N LYS A 41 3.30 14.40 -9.40
CA LYS A 41 2.26 15.15 -10.10
C LYS A 41 1.58 14.30 -11.16
N GLU A 42 2.36 13.72 -12.07
CA GLU A 42 1.80 13.05 -13.23
C GLU A 42 1.23 11.67 -12.94
N VAL A 43 1.85 10.92 -12.06
CA VAL A 43 1.41 9.57 -11.72
C VAL A 43 0.65 9.56 -10.42
N GLY A 44 1.16 10.24 -9.41
CA GLY A 44 0.55 10.25 -8.08
C GLY A 44 -0.77 10.99 -8.03
N LEU A 45 -0.74 12.31 -8.27
CA LEU A 45 -1.92 13.15 -8.09
C LEU A 45 -2.93 13.04 -9.24
N GLU A 46 -2.44 12.98 -10.46
CA GLU A 46 -3.34 12.94 -11.62
C GLU A 46 -3.97 11.57 -11.85
N LYS A 47 -3.25 10.49 -11.55
CA LYS A 47 -3.69 9.13 -11.85
C LYS A 47 -3.92 8.26 -10.62
N ASP A 48 -3.66 8.79 -9.44
CA ASP A 48 -3.68 8.00 -8.20
C ASP A 48 -2.83 6.73 -8.33
N GLY A 49 -1.65 6.88 -8.89
CA GLY A 49 -0.74 5.78 -9.19
C GLY A 49 0.33 5.53 -8.14
N LEU A 50 0.38 6.33 -7.09
CA LEU A 50 1.29 6.15 -5.97
C LEU A 50 0.49 5.92 -4.70
N ILE A 51 0.98 5.02 -3.87
CA ILE A 51 0.35 4.73 -2.57
C ILE A 51 0.69 5.86 -1.61
N LEU A 52 -0.33 6.50 -1.05
CA LEU A 52 -0.13 7.59 -0.11
C LEU A 52 0.10 7.03 1.29
N PRO A 53 1.22 7.39 1.96
CA PRO A 53 1.52 6.88 3.30
C PRO A 53 0.42 7.15 4.32
N GLU A 54 -0.21 8.32 4.27
CA GLU A 54 -1.28 8.67 5.18
C GLU A 54 -2.51 7.77 5.02
N LYS A 55 -2.74 7.24 3.83
CA LYS A 55 -3.85 6.31 3.61
C LYS A 55 -3.54 4.91 4.11
N ILE A 56 -2.28 4.51 4.03
CA ILE A 56 -1.83 3.27 4.68
C ILE A 56 -2.01 3.39 6.20
N ALA A 57 -1.64 4.53 6.75
CA ALA A 57 -1.77 4.78 8.19
C ALA A 57 -3.23 4.72 8.66
N GLU A 58 -4.15 5.27 7.87
CA GLU A 58 -5.59 5.18 8.17
C GLU A 58 -6.05 3.72 8.23
N SER A 59 -5.57 2.90 7.30
CA SER A 59 -5.90 1.47 7.28
C SER A 59 -5.35 0.74 8.50
N TYR A 60 -4.12 1.04 8.89
CA TYR A 60 -3.52 0.45 10.08
C TYR A 60 -4.31 0.82 11.34
N LEU A 61 -4.74 2.06 11.44
CA LEU A 61 -5.56 2.48 12.58
C LEU A 61 -6.88 1.71 12.63
N TYR A 62 -7.51 1.52 11.49
CA TYR A 62 -8.72 0.71 11.39
C TYR A 62 -8.49 -0.73 11.87
N LEU A 63 -7.37 -1.33 11.45
CA LEU A 63 -7.04 -2.70 11.84
C LEU A 63 -6.88 -2.84 13.36
N THR A 64 -6.32 -1.83 14.02
CA THR A 64 -6.14 -1.88 15.49
C THR A 64 -7.45 -1.85 16.24
N LYS A 65 -8.53 -1.38 15.63
CA LYS A 65 -9.84 -1.24 16.24
C LYS A 65 -10.79 -2.39 15.92
N GLN A 66 -10.36 -3.36 15.15
CA GLN A 66 -11.23 -4.47 14.78
C GLN A 66 -11.56 -5.33 15.97
N HIS A 67 -12.83 -5.73 16.06
CA HIS A 67 -13.26 -6.71 17.05
C HIS A 67 -12.63 -8.06 16.74
N ARG A 68 -12.25 -8.80 17.77
CA ARG A 68 -11.53 -10.07 17.61
C ARG A 68 -12.31 -11.14 16.83
N SER A 69 -13.63 -11.00 16.75
CA SER A 69 -14.45 -11.93 15.98
C SER A 69 -14.27 -11.78 14.47
N ALA A 70 -13.65 -10.68 14.04
CA ALA A 70 -13.47 -10.39 12.61
C ALA A 70 -12.12 -9.71 12.38
N TRP A 71 -11.05 -10.34 12.82
CA TRP A 71 -9.70 -9.83 12.62
C TRP A 71 -9.22 -10.08 11.20
N THR A 72 -8.67 -9.04 10.58
CA THR A 72 -7.98 -9.16 9.30
C THR A 72 -6.60 -9.76 9.55
N HIS A 73 -6.25 -10.80 8.81
CA HIS A 73 -4.94 -11.46 8.94
C HIS A 73 -3.98 -11.07 7.83
N GLU A 74 -4.50 -10.67 6.68
CA GLU A 74 -3.68 -10.23 5.56
C GLU A 74 -4.38 -9.10 4.82
N ILE A 75 -3.63 -8.06 4.47
CA ILE A 75 -4.16 -6.92 3.73
C ILE A 75 -3.16 -6.52 2.66
N ASP A 76 -3.65 -6.17 1.49
CA ASP A 76 -2.86 -5.88 0.29
C ASP A 76 -3.19 -4.47 -0.17
N PHE A 77 -2.16 -3.65 -0.40
CA PHE A 77 -2.33 -2.27 -0.86
C PHE A 77 -1.76 -2.09 -2.26
N ARG A 78 -2.56 -1.52 -3.15
CA ARG A 78 -2.14 -1.09 -4.48
C ARG A 78 -2.77 0.24 -4.81
N ALA A 79 -2.07 1.03 -5.62
CA ALA A 79 -2.63 2.27 -6.11
C ALA A 79 -3.61 1.99 -7.25
N PHE A 80 -4.56 2.89 -7.44
CA PHE A 80 -5.65 2.72 -8.41
C PHE A 80 -5.17 2.45 -9.84
N SER A 81 -4.21 3.22 -10.31
CA SER A 81 -3.73 3.08 -11.69
C SER A 81 -2.54 2.14 -11.84
N ASP A 82 -2.12 1.52 -10.75
CA ASP A 82 -1.01 0.57 -10.78
C ASP A 82 -1.52 -0.82 -11.12
N GLN A 83 -0.76 -1.57 -11.94
CA GLN A 83 -1.17 -2.91 -12.29
C GLN A 83 -0.57 -3.92 -11.34
N PRO A 84 -1.33 -4.96 -10.95
CA PRO A 84 -0.76 -6.04 -10.15
C PRO A 84 0.41 -6.68 -10.90
N TRP A 85 1.45 -7.05 -10.17
CA TRP A 85 2.65 -7.62 -10.78
C TRP A 85 2.37 -8.88 -11.60
N TRP A 86 1.36 -9.67 -11.21
CA TRP A 86 0.99 -10.89 -11.94
C TRP A 86 0.21 -10.61 -13.21
N ASN A 87 -0.10 -9.36 -13.48
CA ASN A 87 -0.90 -8.96 -14.63
C ASN A 87 -0.12 -8.10 -15.62
N THR A 88 1.18 -8.14 -15.53
CA THR A 88 2.07 -7.29 -16.34
C THR A 88 2.04 -7.59 -17.82
N ALA A 89 1.63 -8.79 -18.20
CA ALA A 89 1.58 -9.21 -19.59
C ALA A 89 0.33 -8.71 -20.34
N THR A 90 -0.61 -8.11 -19.64
CA THR A 90 -1.87 -7.69 -20.26
C THR A 90 -1.85 -6.19 -20.50
N ASP A 91 -1.66 -5.82 -21.75
CA ASP A 91 -1.76 -4.43 -22.18
C ASP A 91 -3.20 -3.92 -22.16
N ASN A 92 -4.11 -4.77 -21.82
CA ASN A 92 -5.54 -4.46 -21.86
C ASN A 92 -6.08 -3.89 -20.55
N TYR A 93 -5.21 -3.66 -19.60
CA TYR A 93 -5.60 -3.14 -18.32
C TYR A 93 -5.70 -1.62 -18.41
N ASN A 94 -6.70 -1.19 -19.12
CA ASN A 94 -6.98 0.22 -19.30
C ASN A 94 -8.09 0.63 -18.36
N PHE A 95 -7.71 1.34 -17.36
CA PHE A 95 -8.68 1.95 -16.48
C PHE A 95 -8.98 3.38 -16.91
#